data_b1f9db4f4b2bf78bb1abc8d127eaf053
#
_entry.id   b1f9db4f4b2bf78bb1abc8d127eaf053
#
_cell.length_a   1.000
_cell.length_b   1.000
_cell.length_c   1.000
_cell.angle_alpha   90.00
_cell.angle_beta   90.00
_cell.angle_gamma   90.00
#
_symmetry.space_group_name_H-M   'P 1'
#
loop_
_entity.id
_entity.type
_entity.pdbx_description
1 polymer ?
#
loop_
_entity_poly.entity_id
_entity_poly.type
_entity_poly.pdbx_seq_one_letter_code
_entity_poly.pdbx_strand_id
1 'polypeptide(L)'
;MLLIDQWLIDHPFFVALREGFSKNSWAMYAEAAAPLIYTVPTFLGVTLARTDTKAKEILSEVWAEELGMADNLSHPVLFQKFHQSVTNRWGKYEHLQRFGVRAGIGMIELCSSGDWPIGVAAMLAHESQFPPAYQSMLPIAKQDLGDDSEFFDVHALVDVEHTATSTKLLDYAVSGGFVKEREIEESYLASGELLRSVFDGVWAEMSAGSGH
;
A
#
# COMPACT_ATOMS: atom_id res chain seq x y z
N MET A 1 11.60 -14.91 12.19
CA MET A 1 10.41 -14.06 12.44
C MET A 1 10.77 -12.63 12.07
N LEU A 2 10.15 -12.11 11.01
CA LEU A 2 10.39 -10.76 10.51
C LEU A 2 9.96 -9.74 11.59
N LEU A 3 10.85 -8.79 11.90
CA LEU A 3 10.46 -7.64 12.73
C LEU A 3 9.79 -6.61 11.81
N ILE A 4 8.47 -6.48 11.93
CA ILE A 4 7.70 -5.49 11.19
C ILE A 4 7.92 -4.13 11.87
N ASP A 5 8.71 -3.28 11.23
CA ASP A 5 8.90 -1.89 11.65
C ASP A 5 7.78 -1.03 11.03
N GLN A 6 6.94 -0.42 11.87
CA GLN A 6 5.80 0.42 11.45
C GLN A 6 6.21 1.89 11.32
N TRP A 7 7.12 2.17 10.40
CA TRP A 7 7.68 3.51 10.20
C TRP A 7 6.72 4.52 9.55
N LEU A 8 5.70 4.05 8.82
CA LEU A 8 4.83 4.93 8.04
C LEU A 8 4.01 5.89 8.91
N ILE A 9 3.57 5.42 10.07
CA ILE A 9 2.79 6.25 11.01
C ILE A 9 3.57 7.50 11.46
N ASP A 10 4.89 7.40 11.57
CA ASP A 10 5.78 8.49 11.99
C ASP A 10 6.40 9.25 10.81
N HIS A 11 6.06 8.86 9.58
CA HIS A 11 6.55 9.57 8.40
C HIS A 11 6.03 11.02 8.38
N PRO A 12 6.89 12.04 8.08
CA PRO A 12 6.51 13.45 8.14
C PRO A 12 5.24 13.82 7.37
N PHE A 13 4.99 13.15 6.24
CA PHE A 13 3.74 13.31 5.48
C PHE A 13 2.50 12.96 6.31
N PHE A 14 2.48 11.79 6.99
CA PHE A 14 1.33 11.38 7.81
C PHE A 14 1.20 12.19 9.08
N VAL A 15 2.32 12.63 9.67
CA VAL A 15 2.31 13.56 10.79
C VAL A 15 1.64 14.87 10.38
N ALA A 16 2.06 15.46 9.27
CA ALA A 16 1.49 16.70 8.74
C ALA A 16 -0.01 16.58 8.41
N LEU A 17 -0.44 15.46 7.83
CA LEU A 17 -1.86 15.21 7.57
C LEU A 17 -2.69 15.20 8.84
N ARG A 18 -2.22 14.51 9.90
CA ARG A 18 -2.92 14.47 11.20
C ARG A 18 -3.02 15.84 11.85
N GLU A 19 -2.03 16.70 11.63
CA GLU A 19 -1.99 18.07 12.13
C GLU A 19 -2.82 19.05 11.28
N GLY A 20 -3.43 18.58 10.20
CA GLY A 20 -4.27 19.41 9.31
C GLY A 20 -3.47 20.41 8.49
N PHE A 21 -2.26 20.05 8.05
CA PHE A 21 -1.31 20.92 7.38
C PHE A 21 -1.86 21.63 6.14
N SER A 22 -2.55 20.90 5.23
CA SER A 22 -3.20 21.49 4.06
C SER A 22 -4.16 20.49 3.41
N LYS A 23 -5.34 20.95 3.02
CA LYS A 23 -6.30 20.11 2.28
C LYS A 23 -5.77 19.66 0.91
N ASN A 24 -4.90 20.44 0.29
CA ASN A 24 -4.26 20.07 -0.97
C ASN A 24 -3.39 18.82 -0.83
N SER A 25 -2.91 18.50 0.38
CA SER A 25 -2.12 17.31 0.68
C SER A 25 -2.86 16.02 0.33
N TRP A 26 -4.20 16.00 0.43
CA TRP A 26 -5.01 14.87 0.01
C TRP A 26 -4.93 14.62 -1.51
N ALA A 27 -5.00 15.70 -2.31
CA ALA A 27 -4.86 15.59 -3.76
C ALA A 27 -3.43 15.21 -4.19
N MET A 28 -2.42 15.74 -3.50
CA MET A 28 -1.02 15.38 -3.74
C MET A 28 -0.75 13.91 -3.42
N TYR A 29 -1.25 13.44 -2.28
CA TYR A 29 -1.18 12.02 -1.92
C TYR A 29 -1.88 11.15 -2.96
N ALA A 30 -3.11 11.49 -3.33
CA ALA A 30 -3.91 10.72 -4.27
C ALA A 30 -3.20 10.58 -5.63
N GLU A 31 -2.63 11.66 -6.16
CA GLU A 31 -1.89 11.62 -7.43
C GLU A 31 -0.60 10.80 -7.33
N ALA A 32 0.15 10.92 -6.23
CA ALA A 32 1.39 10.18 -6.06
C ALA A 32 1.14 8.67 -5.86
N ALA A 33 0.12 8.31 -5.10
CA ALA A 33 -0.18 6.92 -4.76
C ALA A 33 -0.95 6.17 -5.87
N ALA A 34 -1.72 6.87 -6.69
CA ALA A 34 -2.60 6.27 -7.68
C ALA A 34 -1.94 5.20 -8.57
N PRO A 35 -0.77 5.43 -9.20
CA PRO A 35 -0.16 4.42 -10.06
C PRO A 35 0.26 3.16 -9.29
N LEU A 36 0.73 3.30 -8.04
CA LEU A 36 1.07 2.16 -7.20
C LEU A 36 -0.18 1.35 -6.85
N ILE A 37 -1.24 2.00 -6.37
CA ILE A 37 -2.48 1.33 -5.95
C ILE A 37 -3.16 0.64 -7.12
N TYR A 38 -3.18 1.25 -8.30
CA TYR A 38 -3.75 0.61 -9.50
C TYR A 38 -2.94 -0.60 -10.00
N THR A 39 -1.69 -0.77 -9.55
CA THR A 39 -0.88 -1.97 -9.86
C THR A 39 -1.03 -3.09 -8.84
N VAL A 40 -1.72 -2.89 -7.70
CA VAL A 40 -1.93 -3.92 -6.66
C VAL A 40 -2.48 -5.23 -7.26
N PRO A 41 -3.57 -5.24 -8.05
CA PRO A 41 -4.07 -6.47 -8.64
C PRO A 41 -3.06 -7.18 -9.55
N THR A 42 -2.18 -6.41 -10.19
CA THR A 42 -1.16 -6.97 -11.10
C THR A 42 -0.09 -7.72 -10.32
N PHE A 43 0.54 -7.12 -9.32
CA PHE A 43 1.61 -7.80 -8.58
C PHE A 43 1.08 -8.92 -7.68
N LEU A 44 -0.13 -8.80 -7.13
CA LEU A 44 -0.85 -9.89 -6.48
C LEU A 44 -1.09 -11.05 -7.44
N GLY A 45 -1.60 -10.79 -8.64
CA GLY A 45 -1.85 -11.80 -9.66
C GLY A 45 -0.58 -12.50 -10.13
N VAL A 46 0.53 -11.77 -10.28
CA VAL A 46 1.85 -12.35 -10.61
C VAL A 46 2.33 -13.27 -9.49
N THR A 47 2.22 -12.85 -8.23
CA THR A 47 2.59 -13.68 -7.07
C THR A 47 1.72 -14.92 -7.01
N LEU A 48 0.39 -14.79 -7.12
CA LEU A 48 -0.58 -15.88 -7.12
C LEU A 48 -0.30 -16.93 -8.20
N ALA A 49 0.04 -16.49 -9.42
CA ALA A 49 0.33 -17.40 -10.54
C ALA A 49 1.52 -18.34 -10.28
N ARG A 50 2.42 -17.96 -9.36
CA ARG A 50 3.67 -18.67 -9.03
C ARG A 50 3.59 -19.51 -7.76
N THR A 51 2.54 -19.35 -6.94
CA THR A 51 2.36 -20.10 -5.68
C THR A 51 2.10 -21.57 -5.92
N ASP A 52 2.49 -22.40 -4.95
CA ASP A 52 2.03 -23.78 -4.87
C ASP A 52 0.52 -23.87 -4.56
N THR A 53 -0.04 -25.05 -4.64
CA THR A 53 -1.50 -25.24 -4.49
C THR A 53 -2.02 -24.73 -3.15
N LYS A 54 -1.30 -24.99 -2.05
CA LYS A 54 -1.75 -24.60 -0.71
C LYS A 54 -1.66 -23.09 -0.50
N ALA A 55 -0.56 -22.47 -0.89
CA ALA A 55 -0.40 -21.03 -0.81
C ALA A 55 -1.37 -20.30 -1.75
N LYS A 56 -1.67 -20.91 -2.90
CA LYS A 56 -2.64 -20.37 -3.88
C LYS A 56 -4.05 -20.29 -3.31
N GLU A 57 -4.51 -21.31 -2.59
CA GLU A 57 -5.84 -21.30 -1.96
C GLU A 57 -5.97 -20.10 -1.02
N ILE A 58 -4.97 -19.87 -0.16
CA ILE A 58 -4.98 -18.79 0.81
C ILE A 58 -4.85 -17.40 0.13
N LEU A 59 -3.90 -17.26 -0.80
CA LEU A 59 -3.64 -15.98 -1.46
C LEU A 59 -4.78 -15.57 -2.41
N SER A 60 -5.53 -16.54 -2.95
CA SER A 60 -6.69 -16.25 -3.81
C SER A 60 -7.84 -15.58 -3.07
N GLU A 61 -7.98 -15.79 -1.76
CA GLU A 61 -8.96 -15.08 -0.94
C GLU A 61 -8.61 -13.59 -0.84
N VAL A 62 -7.35 -13.27 -0.53
CA VAL A 62 -6.85 -11.89 -0.51
C VAL A 62 -7.03 -11.21 -1.87
N TRP A 63 -6.69 -11.92 -2.96
CA TRP A 63 -6.84 -11.39 -4.32
C TRP A 63 -8.31 -11.15 -4.68
N ALA A 64 -9.22 -12.02 -4.25
CA ALA A 64 -10.65 -11.84 -4.47
C ALA A 64 -11.22 -10.62 -3.72
N GLU A 65 -10.73 -10.37 -2.51
CA GLU A 65 -11.10 -9.17 -1.72
C GLU A 65 -10.58 -7.89 -2.40
N GLU A 66 -9.32 -7.88 -2.83
CA GLU A 66 -8.73 -6.75 -3.57
C GLU A 66 -9.50 -6.40 -4.86
N LEU A 67 -10.06 -7.41 -5.53
CA LEU A 67 -10.88 -7.22 -6.73
C LEU A 67 -12.36 -6.96 -6.44
N GLY A 68 -12.80 -7.00 -5.18
CA GLY A 68 -14.19 -6.80 -4.81
C GLY A 68 -15.12 -7.92 -5.26
N MET A 69 -14.63 -9.16 -5.38
CA MET A 69 -15.42 -10.31 -5.84
C MET A 69 -16.42 -10.84 -4.81
N ALA A 70 -16.35 -10.36 -3.56
CA ALA A 70 -17.20 -10.75 -2.43
C ALA A 70 -18.25 -9.70 -2.06
N ASP A 71 -18.96 -9.14 -3.05
CA ASP A 71 -20.02 -8.12 -2.89
C ASP A 71 -19.53 -6.74 -2.39
N ASN A 72 -18.23 -6.50 -2.33
CA ASN A 72 -17.63 -5.23 -1.99
C ASN A 72 -17.08 -4.52 -3.25
N LEU A 73 -16.84 -3.21 -3.14
CA LEU A 73 -16.10 -2.50 -4.18
C LEU A 73 -14.62 -2.93 -4.12
N SER A 74 -14.00 -3.13 -5.27
CA SER A 74 -12.55 -3.39 -5.32
C SER A 74 -11.78 -2.21 -4.74
N HIS A 75 -10.64 -2.50 -4.09
CA HIS A 75 -9.80 -1.46 -3.49
C HIS A 75 -9.34 -0.40 -4.50
N PRO A 76 -8.93 -0.75 -5.74
CA PRO A 76 -8.68 0.26 -6.79
C PRO A 76 -9.88 1.15 -7.11
N VAL A 77 -11.11 0.63 -7.06
CA VAL A 77 -12.34 1.44 -7.29
C VAL A 77 -12.62 2.37 -6.12
N LEU A 78 -12.43 1.90 -4.88
CA LEU A 78 -12.53 2.77 -3.69
C LEU A 78 -11.52 3.91 -3.76
N PHE A 79 -10.26 3.58 -4.12
CA PHE A 79 -9.24 4.60 -4.29
C PHE A 79 -9.56 5.56 -5.45
N GLN A 80 -10.12 5.08 -6.55
CA GLN A 80 -10.51 5.93 -7.67
C GLN A 80 -11.56 6.97 -7.28
N LYS A 81 -12.55 6.58 -6.47
CA LYS A 81 -13.55 7.53 -5.94
C LYS A 81 -12.87 8.63 -5.12
N PHE A 82 -12.03 8.23 -4.15
CA PHE A 82 -11.26 9.16 -3.35
C PHE A 82 -10.39 10.08 -4.22
N HIS A 83 -9.60 9.52 -5.14
CA HIS A 83 -8.72 10.26 -6.04
C HIS A 83 -9.48 11.31 -6.85
N GLN A 84 -10.59 10.94 -7.50
CA GLN A 84 -11.42 11.85 -8.26
C GLN A 84 -12.01 12.96 -7.39
N SER A 85 -12.50 12.62 -6.20
CA SER A 85 -13.06 13.59 -5.28
C SER A 85 -12.04 14.66 -4.89
N VAL A 86 -10.86 14.27 -4.44
CA VAL A 86 -9.86 15.21 -3.94
C VAL A 86 -9.20 16.04 -5.06
N THR A 87 -8.95 15.43 -6.22
CA THR A 87 -8.37 16.16 -7.36
C THR A 87 -9.35 17.16 -7.98
N ASN A 88 -10.64 16.87 -7.98
CA ASN A 88 -11.67 17.83 -8.41
C ASN A 88 -11.83 19.00 -7.41
N ARG A 89 -11.62 18.77 -6.11
CA ARG A 89 -11.75 19.82 -5.07
C ARG A 89 -10.48 20.68 -4.96
N TRP A 90 -9.30 20.07 -5.00
CA TRP A 90 -8.04 20.72 -4.60
C TRP A 90 -6.96 20.74 -5.68
N GLY A 91 -7.31 20.33 -6.90
CA GLY A 91 -6.43 20.40 -8.06
C GLY A 91 -5.66 19.12 -8.35
N LYS A 92 -5.05 19.10 -9.53
CA LYS A 92 -4.29 17.97 -10.06
C LYS A 92 -2.80 18.19 -9.89
N TYR A 93 -2.10 17.17 -9.46
CA TYR A 93 -0.66 17.13 -9.22
C TYR A 93 -0.03 15.98 -10.02
N GLU A 94 -0.38 15.85 -11.30
CA GLU A 94 0.00 14.74 -12.19
C GLU A 94 1.51 14.47 -12.22
N HIS A 95 2.33 15.50 -12.00
CA HIS A 95 3.79 15.35 -11.93
C HIS A 95 4.24 14.46 -10.75
N LEU A 96 3.41 14.27 -9.71
CA LEU A 96 3.69 13.40 -8.57
C LEU A 96 3.48 11.91 -8.89
N GLN A 97 2.74 11.59 -9.93
CA GLN A 97 2.50 10.20 -10.35
C GLN A 97 3.80 9.44 -10.63
N ARG A 98 4.89 10.14 -10.99
CA ARG A 98 6.20 9.54 -11.21
C ARG A 98 6.69 8.68 -10.02
N PHE A 99 6.33 9.05 -8.80
CA PHE A 99 6.72 8.31 -7.60
C PHE A 99 5.96 6.98 -7.51
N GLY A 100 4.64 7.00 -7.68
CA GLY A 100 3.82 5.79 -7.71
C GLY A 100 4.12 4.87 -8.88
N VAL A 101 4.40 5.44 -10.07
CA VAL A 101 4.83 4.66 -11.25
C VAL A 101 6.11 3.89 -10.95
N ARG A 102 7.12 4.56 -10.38
CA ARG A 102 8.39 3.92 -10.02
C ARG A 102 8.18 2.81 -8.99
N ALA A 103 7.40 3.08 -7.95
CA ALA A 103 7.09 2.10 -6.92
C ALA A 103 6.31 0.91 -7.48
N GLY A 104 5.27 1.15 -8.29
CA GLY A 104 4.48 0.10 -8.93
C GLY A 104 5.29 -0.82 -9.85
N ILE A 105 6.18 -0.25 -10.67
CA ILE A 105 7.12 -1.04 -11.51
C ILE A 105 8.02 -1.88 -10.62
N GLY A 106 8.65 -1.29 -9.58
CA GLY A 106 9.53 -2.00 -8.66
C GLY A 106 8.81 -3.13 -7.93
N MET A 107 7.54 -2.95 -7.54
CA MET A 107 6.71 -4.00 -6.95
C MET A 107 6.47 -5.16 -7.92
N ILE A 108 6.11 -4.87 -9.17
CA ILE A 108 5.94 -5.92 -10.19
C ILE A 108 7.26 -6.67 -10.41
N GLU A 109 8.39 -5.97 -10.45
CA GLU A 109 9.71 -6.59 -10.59
C GLU A 109 10.04 -7.50 -9.39
N LEU A 110 9.85 -7.05 -8.15
CA LEU A 110 10.04 -7.87 -6.95
C LEU A 110 9.16 -9.12 -6.98
N CYS A 111 7.86 -8.97 -7.24
CA CYS A 111 6.92 -10.08 -7.31
C CYS A 111 7.22 -11.05 -8.47
N SER A 112 7.93 -10.61 -9.50
CA SER A 112 8.28 -11.42 -10.70
C SER A 112 9.65 -12.08 -10.61
N SER A 113 10.59 -11.55 -9.82
CA SER A 113 12.02 -11.89 -9.88
C SER A 113 12.41 -13.15 -9.12
N GLY A 114 11.67 -13.52 -8.07
CA GLY A 114 11.99 -14.66 -7.20
C GLY A 114 10.90 -15.73 -7.18
N ASP A 115 11.01 -16.66 -6.24
CA ASP A 115 9.94 -17.57 -5.90
C ASP A 115 8.79 -16.82 -5.22
N TRP A 116 7.59 -17.43 -5.18
CA TRP A 116 6.39 -16.78 -4.67
C TRP A 116 6.51 -16.17 -3.25
N PRO A 117 7.32 -16.70 -2.30
CA PRO A 117 7.45 -16.08 -0.98
C PRO A 117 8.08 -14.69 -1.03
N ILE A 118 8.89 -14.39 -2.05
CA ILE A 118 9.48 -13.07 -2.27
C ILE A 118 8.39 -12.05 -2.58
N GLY A 119 7.42 -12.41 -3.44
CA GLY A 119 6.26 -11.56 -3.72
C GLY A 119 5.38 -11.34 -2.49
N VAL A 120 5.14 -12.38 -1.69
CA VAL A 120 4.37 -12.26 -0.43
C VAL A 120 5.10 -11.35 0.57
N ALA A 121 6.42 -11.44 0.68
CA ALA A 121 7.21 -10.55 1.54
C ALA A 121 7.15 -9.09 1.08
N ALA A 122 7.19 -8.86 -0.24
CA ALA A 122 7.05 -7.53 -0.80
C ALA A 122 5.65 -6.93 -0.51
N MET A 123 4.58 -7.73 -0.61
CA MET A 123 3.23 -7.30 -0.26
C MET A 123 3.09 -7.01 1.24
N LEU A 124 3.63 -7.87 2.09
CA LEU A 124 3.62 -7.69 3.54
C LEU A 124 4.22 -6.35 3.96
N ALA A 125 5.28 -5.88 3.26
CA ALA A 125 5.89 -4.59 3.56
C ALA A 125 4.94 -3.40 3.35
N HIS A 126 3.99 -3.50 2.41
CA HIS A 126 2.96 -2.48 2.20
C HIS A 126 1.81 -2.63 3.19
N GLU A 127 1.19 -3.80 3.22
CA GLU A 127 -0.01 -4.09 4.01
C GLU A 127 0.21 -3.91 5.52
N SER A 128 1.42 -4.17 6.02
CA SER A 128 1.74 -3.98 7.43
C SER A 128 1.89 -2.51 7.86
N GLN A 129 2.13 -1.59 6.91
CA GLN A 129 2.35 -0.18 7.21
C GLN A 129 1.05 0.63 7.26
N PHE A 130 0.08 0.30 6.43
CA PHE A 130 -1.11 1.12 6.25
C PHE A 130 -2.08 1.11 7.44
N PRO A 131 -2.40 -0.01 8.12
CA PRO A 131 -3.39 -0.01 9.20
C PRO A 131 -3.11 1.03 10.29
N PRO A 132 -1.93 1.06 10.93
CA PRO A 132 -1.66 2.06 11.98
C PRO A 132 -1.62 3.48 11.42
N ALA A 133 -1.10 3.69 10.21
CA ALA A 133 -1.06 5.00 9.57
C ALA A 133 -2.48 5.50 9.28
N TYR A 134 -3.32 4.69 8.65
CA TYR A 134 -4.69 5.07 8.30
C TYR A 134 -5.58 5.23 9.54
N GLN A 135 -5.50 4.32 10.52
CA GLN A 135 -6.21 4.48 11.79
C GLN A 135 -5.89 5.82 12.46
N SER A 136 -4.62 6.24 12.45
CA SER A 136 -4.19 7.49 13.08
C SER A 136 -4.72 8.74 12.38
N MET A 137 -5.00 8.68 11.08
CA MET A 137 -5.49 9.82 10.29
C MET A 137 -7.00 9.79 10.02
N LEU A 138 -7.73 8.71 10.37
CA LEU A 138 -9.17 8.60 10.15
C LEU A 138 -9.99 9.80 10.67
N PRO A 139 -9.72 10.36 11.86
CA PRO A 139 -10.49 11.50 12.33
C PRO A 139 -10.42 12.70 11.39
N ILE A 140 -9.23 13.05 10.90
CA ILE A 140 -9.05 14.16 9.97
C ILE A 140 -9.55 13.80 8.56
N ALA A 141 -9.37 12.55 8.13
CA ALA A 141 -9.92 12.08 6.86
C ALA A 141 -11.44 12.22 6.83
N LYS A 142 -12.14 11.79 7.87
CA LYS A 142 -13.61 11.94 7.99
C LYS A 142 -14.06 13.39 8.03
N GLN A 143 -13.31 14.24 8.71
CA GLN A 143 -13.60 15.68 8.77
C GLN A 143 -13.45 16.35 7.39
N ASP A 144 -12.40 16.06 6.65
CA ASP A 144 -12.07 16.75 5.40
C ASP A 144 -12.77 16.13 4.18
N LEU A 145 -12.94 14.80 4.16
CA LEU A 145 -13.40 14.03 3.01
C LEU A 145 -14.88 13.60 3.13
N GLY A 146 -15.39 13.44 4.36
CA GLY A 146 -16.72 12.87 4.58
C GLY A 146 -16.79 11.43 4.07
N ASP A 147 -17.79 11.12 3.22
CA ASP A 147 -18.01 9.77 2.66
C ASP A 147 -16.85 9.30 1.75
N ASP A 148 -16.06 10.22 1.22
CA ASP A 148 -14.88 9.86 0.40
C ASP A 148 -13.72 9.30 1.24
N SER A 149 -13.85 9.25 2.57
CA SER A 149 -12.89 8.59 3.48
C SER A 149 -13.01 7.05 3.51
N GLU A 150 -14.00 6.47 2.84
CA GLU A 150 -14.29 5.02 2.84
C GLU A 150 -13.04 4.16 2.51
N PHE A 151 -12.20 4.62 1.57
CA PHE A 151 -10.94 3.95 1.24
C PHE A 151 -10.05 3.72 2.47
N PHE A 152 -9.92 4.73 3.33
CA PHE A 152 -9.10 4.64 4.54
C PHE A 152 -9.75 3.79 5.64
N ASP A 153 -11.09 3.85 5.78
CA ASP A 153 -11.83 3.04 6.74
C ASP A 153 -11.64 1.54 6.43
N VAL A 154 -11.74 1.15 5.17
CA VAL A 154 -11.57 -0.24 4.72
C VAL A 154 -10.14 -0.73 4.99
N HIS A 155 -9.12 -0.02 4.51
CA HIS A 155 -7.72 -0.46 4.64
C HIS A 155 -7.19 -0.40 6.08
N ALA A 156 -7.76 0.44 6.94
CA ALA A 156 -7.43 0.43 8.37
C ALA A 156 -7.81 -0.90 9.07
N LEU A 157 -8.71 -1.69 8.48
CA LEU A 157 -9.21 -2.95 9.02
C LEU A 157 -8.72 -4.16 8.22
N VAL A 158 -8.92 -4.16 6.92
CA VAL A 158 -8.66 -5.31 6.02
C VAL A 158 -7.17 -5.64 5.96
N ASP A 159 -6.30 -4.65 5.88
CA ASP A 159 -4.86 -4.87 5.81
C ASP A 159 -4.28 -5.51 7.09
N VAL A 160 -4.99 -5.49 8.21
CA VAL A 160 -4.62 -6.25 9.42
C VAL A 160 -4.73 -7.76 9.15
N GLU A 161 -5.82 -8.18 8.49
CA GLU A 161 -6.04 -9.59 8.14
C GLU A 161 -5.10 -10.05 7.02
N HIS A 162 -4.86 -9.22 6.02
CA HIS A 162 -3.88 -9.47 4.96
C HIS A 162 -2.46 -9.62 5.52
N THR A 163 -2.06 -8.74 6.45
CA THR A 163 -0.78 -8.84 7.18
C THR A 163 -0.64 -10.17 7.90
N ALA A 164 -1.69 -10.61 8.62
CA ALA A 164 -1.68 -11.87 9.34
C ALA A 164 -1.62 -13.08 8.37
N THR A 165 -2.30 -13.00 7.24
CA THR A 165 -2.32 -14.03 6.20
C THR A 165 -0.95 -14.14 5.53
N SER A 166 -0.36 -13.01 5.12
CA SER A 166 0.98 -12.95 4.52
C SER A 166 2.05 -13.52 5.48
N THR A 167 1.96 -13.19 6.78
CA THR A 167 2.87 -13.72 7.79
C THR A 167 2.79 -15.25 7.88
N LYS A 168 1.57 -15.83 7.92
CA LYS A 168 1.37 -17.29 7.96
C LYS A 168 1.91 -17.97 6.69
N LEU A 169 1.75 -17.35 5.54
CA LEU A 169 2.29 -17.87 4.29
C LEU A 169 3.83 -17.87 4.27
N LEU A 170 4.46 -16.84 4.83
CA LEU A 170 5.91 -16.78 4.95
C LEU A 170 6.45 -17.81 5.95
N ASP A 171 5.78 -18.01 7.07
CA ASP A 171 6.13 -19.09 8.03
C ASP A 171 6.02 -20.48 7.38
N TYR A 172 4.98 -20.70 6.58
CA TYR A 172 4.84 -21.93 5.80
C TYR A 172 5.97 -22.08 4.79
N ALA A 173 6.34 -21.01 4.09
CA ALA A 173 7.40 -21.04 3.08
C ALA A 173 8.77 -21.37 3.68
N VAL A 174 9.13 -20.75 4.80
CA VAL A 174 10.38 -21.02 5.52
C VAL A 174 10.41 -22.45 6.07
N SER A 175 9.34 -22.89 6.73
CA SER A 175 9.24 -24.24 7.29
C SER A 175 9.28 -25.33 6.22
N GLY A 176 8.77 -25.04 5.04
CA GLY A 176 8.81 -25.94 3.87
C GLY A 176 10.11 -25.90 3.07
N GLY A 177 11.04 -25.00 3.42
CA GLY A 177 12.32 -24.85 2.72
C GLY A 177 12.21 -24.20 1.34
N PHE A 178 11.10 -23.50 1.04
CA PHE A 178 10.88 -22.80 -0.24
C PHE A 178 11.75 -21.55 -0.38
N VAL A 179 12.12 -20.93 0.76
CA VAL A 179 12.86 -19.66 0.82
C VAL A 179 13.64 -19.57 2.12
N LYS A 180 14.72 -18.79 2.14
CA LYS A 180 15.47 -18.47 3.36
C LYS A 180 14.91 -17.19 4.00
N GLU A 181 14.94 -17.10 5.33
CA GLU A 181 14.52 -15.91 6.07
C GLU A 181 15.17 -14.63 5.58
N ARG A 182 16.46 -14.68 5.24
CA ARG A 182 17.21 -13.55 4.70
C ARG A 182 16.63 -13.02 3.37
N GLU A 183 16.18 -13.90 2.48
CA GLU A 183 15.61 -13.51 1.19
C GLU A 183 14.25 -12.82 1.37
N ILE A 184 13.47 -13.27 2.38
CA ILE A 184 12.24 -12.61 2.82
C ILE A 184 12.53 -11.20 3.33
N GLU A 185 13.53 -11.06 4.22
CA GLU A 185 13.92 -9.77 4.79
C GLU A 185 14.39 -8.80 3.72
N GLU A 186 15.23 -9.25 2.80
CA GLU A 186 15.71 -8.43 1.67
C GLU A 186 14.55 -7.93 0.80
N SER A 187 13.57 -8.78 0.49
CA SER A 187 12.40 -8.38 -0.29
C SER A 187 11.49 -7.42 0.47
N TYR A 188 11.24 -7.68 1.76
CA TYR A 188 10.46 -6.81 2.63
C TYR A 188 11.07 -5.40 2.69
N LEU A 189 12.38 -5.30 2.93
CA LEU A 189 13.09 -4.03 2.99
C LEU A 189 13.07 -3.29 1.64
N ALA A 190 13.35 -3.99 0.55
CA ALA A 190 13.32 -3.40 -0.79
C ALA A 190 11.94 -2.82 -1.14
N SER A 191 10.87 -3.55 -0.81
CA SER A 191 9.50 -3.09 -1.02
C SER A 191 9.15 -1.90 -0.10
N GLY A 192 9.58 -1.92 1.16
CA GLY A 192 9.43 -0.82 2.09
C GLY A 192 10.08 0.48 1.59
N GLU A 193 11.27 0.39 0.98
CA GLU A 193 11.94 1.55 0.37
C GLU A 193 11.21 2.08 -0.86
N LEU A 194 10.58 1.21 -1.67
CA LEU A 194 9.72 1.66 -2.77
C LEU A 194 8.52 2.47 -2.24
N LEU A 195 7.85 1.97 -1.21
CA LEU A 195 6.75 2.66 -0.57
C LEU A 195 7.20 4.00 0.04
N ARG A 196 8.32 3.99 0.79
CA ARG A 196 8.91 5.19 1.39
C ARG A 196 9.17 6.27 0.34
N SER A 197 9.71 5.89 -0.82
CA SER A 197 10.03 6.83 -1.90
C SER A 197 8.81 7.61 -2.43
N VAL A 198 7.60 7.02 -2.35
CA VAL A 198 6.36 7.72 -2.72
C VAL A 198 6.08 8.84 -1.72
N PHE A 199 6.13 8.54 -0.42
CA PHE A 199 5.80 9.52 0.62
C PHE A 199 6.88 10.58 0.80
N ASP A 200 8.17 10.22 0.67
CA ASP A 200 9.28 11.18 0.63
C ASP A 200 9.10 12.18 -0.52
N GLY A 201 8.69 11.69 -1.69
CA GLY A 201 8.43 12.54 -2.85
C GLY A 201 7.28 13.52 -2.63
N VAL A 202 6.17 13.05 -2.06
CA VAL A 202 5.02 13.92 -1.71
C VAL A 202 5.44 14.94 -0.65
N TRP A 203 6.13 14.49 0.39
CA TRP A 203 6.58 15.37 1.47
C TRP A 203 7.52 16.47 1.00
N ALA A 204 8.45 16.14 0.11
CA ALA A 204 9.37 17.13 -0.47
C ALA A 204 8.62 18.25 -1.22
N GLU A 205 7.61 17.89 -2.03
CA GLU A 205 6.78 18.87 -2.76
C GLU A 205 5.92 19.72 -1.82
N MET A 206 5.30 19.09 -0.80
CA MET A 206 4.51 19.82 0.21
C MET A 206 5.36 20.84 0.97
N SER A 207 6.57 20.45 1.38
CA SER A 207 7.49 21.29 2.14
C SER A 207 8.02 22.45 1.31
N ALA A 208 8.28 22.23 0.01
CA ALA A 208 8.73 23.29 -0.90
C ALA A 208 7.66 24.35 -1.15
N GLY A 209 6.38 23.96 -1.22
CA GLY A 209 5.25 24.87 -1.43
C GLY A 209 4.88 25.72 -0.21
N SER A 210 5.37 25.39 0.97
CA SER A 210 5.04 26.08 2.24
C SER A 210 5.92 27.30 2.53
N GLY A 211 6.88 27.59 1.67
CA GLY A 211 7.86 28.68 1.82
C GLY A 211 7.44 30.05 1.22
N HIS A 212 6.13 30.22 0.87
CA HIS A 212 5.64 31.48 0.31
C HIS A 212 4.44 32.04 1.07
#